data_dad133c7f4d63b60197c3b79c971b585
#
_entry.id   dad133c7f4d63b60197c3b79c971b585
#
_cell.length_a   1.000
_cell.length_b   1.000
_cell.length_c   1.000
_cell.angle_alpha   90.00
_cell.angle_beta   90.00
_cell.angle_gamma   90.00
#
_symmetry.space_group_name_H-M   'P 1'
#
loop_
_entity.id
_entity.type
_entity.pdbx_description
1 polymer ?
#
loop_
_entity_poly.entity_id
_entity_poly.type
_entity_poly.pdbx_seq_one_letter_code
_entity_poly.pdbx_strand_id
1 'polypeptide(L)'
;MWVLFAVMASIVNAVYYLCNQNIRLQPSVFMIYRGIVVALMALPFLFFYQPIEAWQFYGIAILQGTIVAYSDFAILKANREYGAETVGSIRPMDVGLIFLIWCFIEPSIILQYLQSPLKSVLILLSMCGIVVALTQYRKVKLTKEDFIYLLPVMFLGAMISIFNKTIMAYAEDSLYGLCFWRIFIVSLTVGIIHLIIYVSRHRPLMPLFEAENLKRTWIFLFMPMSMLCRNMAMFWVENPSYVTSIVQTSLLWIIFFNRYINFIHFKKVQMQMEKKWAFLMLISVVVLILATH
;
A
#
# COMPACT_ATOMS: atom_id res chain seq x y z
N MET A 1 8.39 -9.66 15.28
CA MET A 1 9.05 -8.55 14.54
C MET A 1 8.18 -7.99 13.42
N TRP A 2 7.72 -8.81 12.48
CA TRP A 2 6.93 -8.34 11.32
C TRP A 2 5.66 -7.53 11.68
N VAL A 3 4.95 -7.91 12.75
CA VAL A 3 3.74 -7.22 13.24
C VAL A 3 4.04 -5.77 13.60
N LEU A 4 5.15 -5.51 14.30
CA LEU A 4 5.53 -4.14 14.68
C LEU A 4 5.71 -3.27 13.43
N PHE A 5 6.44 -3.75 12.44
CA PHE A 5 6.65 -3.03 11.19
C PHE A 5 5.34 -2.85 10.39
N ALA A 6 4.47 -3.85 10.38
CA ALA A 6 3.17 -3.74 9.70
C ALA A 6 2.26 -2.70 10.37
N VAL A 7 2.23 -2.65 11.71
CA VAL A 7 1.49 -1.63 12.46
C VAL A 7 2.08 -0.24 12.24
N MET A 8 3.42 -0.10 12.29
CA MET A 8 4.08 1.18 11.96
C MET A 8 3.74 1.65 10.54
N ALA A 9 3.78 0.74 9.55
CA ALA A 9 3.37 1.06 8.18
C ALA A 9 1.90 1.53 8.12
N SER A 10 1.02 0.89 8.89
CA SER A 10 -0.40 1.26 9.00
C SER A 10 -0.58 2.67 9.56
N ILE A 11 0.13 3.02 10.65
CA ILE A 11 0.08 4.35 11.27
C ILE A 11 0.61 5.41 10.30
N VAL A 12 1.79 5.19 9.69
CA VAL A 12 2.39 6.13 8.76
C VAL A 12 1.51 6.34 7.53
N ASN A 13 0.87 5.27 7.02
CA ASN A 13 -0.13 5.38 5.95
C ASN A 13 -1.32 6.23 6.37
N ALA A 14 -1.81 6.07 7.60
CA ALA A 14 -2.93 6.89 8.10
C ALA A 14 -2.57 8.38 8.10
N VAL A 15 -1.38 8.73 8.61
CA VAL A 15 -0.88 10.12 8.57
C VAL A 15 -0.75 10.62 7.14
N TYR A 16 -0.16 9.81 6.23
CA TYR A 16 -0.04 10.15 4.82
C TYR A 16 -1.42 10.43 4.19
N TYR A 17 -2.41 9.58 4.42
CA TYR A 17 -3.76 9.77 3.87
C TYR A 17 -4.43 11.03 4.41
N LEU A 18 -4.31 11.31 5.71
CA LEU A 18 -4.84 12.52 6.32
C LEU A 18 -4.21 13.78 5.71
N CYS A 19 -2.90 13.78 5.55
CA CYS A 19 -2.19 14.90 4.93
C CYS A 19 -2.57 15.05 3.44
N ASN A 20 -2.77 13.95 2.73
CA ASN A 20 -3.07 13.96 1.29
C ASN A 20 -4.48 14.49 0.94
N GLN A 21 -5.44 14.43 1.86
CA GLN A 21 -6.82 14.86 1.61
C GLN A 21 -6.94 16.32 1.17
N ASN A 22 -5.98 17.17 1.53
CA ASN A 22 -5.98 18.59 1.20
C ASN A 22 -5.23 18.93 -0.09
N ILE A 23 -4.60 17.94 -0.73
CA ILE A 23 -3.79 18.17 -1.93
C ILE A 23 -4.64 18.01 -3.18
N ARG A 24 -4.91 19.15 -3.85
CA ARG A 24 -5.65 19.20 -5.11
C ARG A 24 -4.70 19.30 -6.31
N LEU A 25 -3.73 18.37 -6.41
CA LEU A 25 -2.86 18.29 -7.59
C LEU A 25 -3.53 17.46 -8.70
N GLN A 26 -3.24 17.79 -9.96
CA GLN A 26 -3.60 16.91 -11.07
C GLN A 26 -2.98 15.51 -10.85
N PRO A 27 -3.68 14.38 -11.16
CA PRO A 27 -3.17 13.05 -10.90
C PRO A 27 -1.79 12.78 -11.48
N SER A 28 -1.53 13.20 -12.72
CA SER A 28 -0.23 13.01 -13.36
C SER A 28 0.89 13.78 -12.64
N VAL A 29 0.63 15.05 -12.27
CA VAL A 29 1.58 15.90 -11.52
C VAL A 29 1.85 15.29 -10.14
N PHE A 30 0.80 14.84 -9.46
CA PHE A 30 0.93 14.15 -8.17
C PHE A 30 1.84 12.92 -8.26
N MET A 31 1.65 12.08 -9.29
CA MET A 31 2.45 10.87 -9.48
C MET A 31 3.91 11.17 -9.86
N ILE A 32 4.17 12.22 -10.64
CA ILE A 32 5.53 12.68 -10.94
C ILE A 32 6.24 13.09 -9.65
N TYR A 33 5.65 13.97 -8.85
CA TYR A 33 6.25 14.41 -7.60
C TYR A 33 6.46 13.24 -6.63
N ARG A 34 5.44 12.42 -6.45
CA ARG A 34 5.54 11.23 -5.61
C ARG A 34 6.71 10.35 -6.00
N GLY A 35 6.83 10.05 -7.30
CA GLY A 35 7.92 9.20 -7.79
C GLY A 35 9.29 9.84 -7.60
N ILE A 36 9.47 11.07 -8.06
CA ILE A 36 10.77 11.76 -8.00
C ILE A 36 11.19 12.08 -6.58
N VAL A 37 10.28 12.64 -5.75
CA VAL A 37 10.64 13.04 -4.36
C VAL A 37 10.99 11.82 -3.53
N VAL A 38 10.21 10.73 -3.62
CA VAL A 38 10.50 9.49 -2.87
C VAL A 38 11.83 8.86 -3.34
N ALA A 39 12.11 8.87 -4.65
CA ALA A 39 13.40 8.40 -5.17
C ALA A 39 14.56 9.26 -4.66
N LEU A 40 14.45 10.59 -4.71
CA LEU A 40 15.47 11.50 -4.19
C LEU A 40 15.71 11.33 -2.69
N MET A 41 14.67 10.98 -1.91
CA MET A 41 14.81 10.69 -0.49
C MET A 41 15.52 9.37 -0.21
N ALA A 42 15.34 8.37 -1.07
CA ALA A 42 16.06 7.10 -0.95
C ALA A 42 17.51 7.20 -1.41
N LEU A 43 17.83 8.10 -2.34
CA LEU A 43 19.12 8.25 -2.98
C LEU A 43 20.31 8.38 -2.00
N PRO A 44 20.28 9.23 -0.94
CA PRO A 44 21.41 9.36 0.00
C PRO A 44 21.74 8.05 0.69
N PHE A 45 20.77 7.18 0.95
CA PHE A 45 21.00 5.91 1.60
C PHE A 45 21.71 4.90 0.70
N LEU A 46 21.58 5.02 -0.63
CA LEU A 46 22.26 4.13 -1.57
C LEU A 46 23.77 4.26 -1.52
N PHE A 47 24.32 5.40 -1.06
CA PHE A 47 25.75 5.56 -0.88
C PHE A 47 26.33 4.73 0.27
N PHE A 48 25.47 4.26 1.19
CA PHE A 48 25.88 3.42 2.31
C PHE A 48 25.72 1.91 2.04
N TYR A 49 25.06 1.53 0.95
CA TYR A 49 24.75 0.14 0.62
C TYR A 49 25.17 -0.20 -0.79
N GLN A 50 25.85 -1.32 -0.94
CA GLN A 50 26.25 -1.80 -2.27
C GLN A 50 25.02 -2.12 -3.14
N PRO A 51 25.14 -1.98 -4.47
CA PRO A 51 24.11 -2.44 -5.41
C PRO A 51 23.85 -3.93 -5.23
N ILE A 52 22.61 -4.33 -5.45
CA ILE A 52 22.22 -5.76 -5.41
C ILE A 52 22.82 -6.44 -6.64
N GLU A 53 23.56 -7.54 -6.46
CA GLU A 53 24.23 -8.22 -7.57
C GLU A 53 23.23 -8.94 -8.51
N ALA A 54 22.12 -9.42 -7.97
CA ALA A 54 21.10 -10.12 -8.73
C ALA A 54 20.37 -9.20 -9.72
N TRP A 55 20.63 -9.30 -11.03
CA TRP A 55 19.96 -8.49 -12.05
C TRP A 55 18.45 -8.67 -12.08
N GLN A 56 17.96 -9.85 -11.68
CA GLN A 56 16.52 -10.15 -11.58
C GLN A 56 15.80 -9.21 -10.62
N PHE A 57 16.46 -8.80 -9.53
CA PHE A 57 15.95 -7.80 -8.60
C PHE A 57 15.55 -6.51 -9.32
N TYR A 58 16.42 -5.99 -10.17
CA TYR A 58 16.15 -4.74 -10.92
C TYR A 58 14.97 -4.91 -11.88
N GLY A 59 14.91 -6.04 -12.59
CA GLY A 59 13.81 -6.36 -13.49
C GLY A 59 12.46 -6.40 -12.78
N ILE A 60 12.39 -7.09 -11.63
CA ILE A 60 11.17 -7.18 -10.81
C ILE A 60 10.81 -5.81 -10.22
N ALA A 61 11.79 -5.02 -9.75
CA ALA A 61 11.54 -3.70 -9.19
C ALA A 61 11.01 -2.71 -10.24
N ILE A 62 11.54 -2.72 -11.48
CA ILE A 62 11.05 -1.89 -12.59
C ILE A 62 9.64 -2.33 -12.99
N LEU A 63 9.40 -3.63 -13.13
CA LEU A 63 8.07 -4.17 -13.43
C LEU A 63 7.06 -3.75 -12.34
N GLN A 64 7.43 -3.86 -11.08
CA GLN A 64 6.62 -3.41 -9.97
C GLN A 64 6.35 -1.91 -10.05
N GLY A 65 7.36 -1.09 -10.33
CA GLY A 65 7.21 0.37 -10.52
C GLY A 65 6.22 0.70 -11.64
N THR A 66 6.26 -0.05 -12.73
CA THR A 66 5.32 0.10 -13.86
C THR A 66 3.89 -0.22 -13.43
N ILE A 67 3.70 -1.32 -12.71
CA ILE A 67 2.37 -1.71 -12.17
C ILE A 67 1.87 -0.68 -11.18
N VAL A 68 2.72 -0.19 -10.27
CA VAL A 68 2.37 0.88 -9.32
C VAL A 68 1.96 2.15 -10.05
N ALA A 69 2.70 2.57 -11.10
CA ALA A 69 2.37 3.75 -11.88
C ALA A 69 0.95 3.66 -12.45
N TYR A 70 0.61 2.53 -13.05
CA TYR A 70 -0.71 2.31 -13.64
C TYR A 70 -1.80 2.18 -12.57
N SER A 71 -1.60 1.33 -11.56
CA SER A 71 -2.58 1.04 -10.52
C SER A 71 -2.94 2.28 -9.70
N ASP A 72 -1.95 3.03 -9.23
CA ASP A 72 -2.21 4.21 -8.42
C ASP A 72 -2.85 5.35 -9.23
N PHE A 73 -2.48 5.51 -10.49
CA PHE A 73 -3.15 6.45 -11.39
C PHE A 73 -4.62 6.05 -11.63
N ALA A 74 -4.89 4.77 -11.85
CA ALA A 74 -6.25 4.25 -12.02
C ALA A 74 -7.08 4.45 -10.75
N ILE A 75 -6.50 4.22 -9.57
CA ILE A 75 -7.14 4.50 -8.27
C ILE A 75 -7.45 5.99 -8.11
N LEU A 76 -6.51 6.87 -8.45
CA LEU A 76 -6.74 8.33 -8.37
C LEU A 76 -7.84 8.78 -9.33
N LYS A 77 -7.90 8.20 -10.52
CA LYS A 77 -8.97 8.47 -11.50
C LYS A 77 -10.32 7.94 -10.99
N ALA A 78 -10.36 6.68 -10.56
CA ALA A 78 -11.56 6.06 -10.02
C ALA A 78 -12.10 6.80 -8.78
N ASN A 79 -11.22 7.29 -7.89
CA ASN A 79 -11.62 8.11 -6.74
C ASN A 79 -12.34 9.41 -7.15
N ARG A 80 -12.03 9.95 -8.32
CA ARG A 80 -12.70 11.15 -8.85
C ARG A 80 -14.03 10.84 -9.51
N GLU A 81 -14.12 9.71 -10.21
CA GLU A 81 -15.30 9.29 -10.97
C GLU A 81 -16.35 8.64 -10.07
N TYR A 82 -15.95 7.75 -9.19
CA TYR A 82 -16.85 6.95 -8.34
C TYR A 82 -16.83 7.36 -6.86
N GLY A 83 -15.91 8.26 -6.48
CA GLY A 83 -15.72 8.67 -5.09
C GLY A 83 -14.75 7.74 -4.34
N ALA A 84 -14.02 8.35 -3.38
CA ALA A 84 -13.02 7.65 -2.57
C ALA A 84 -13.63 6.53 -1.69
N GLU A 85 -14.92 6.64 -1.35
CA GLU A 85 -15.62 5.63 -0.57
C GLU A 85 -15.82 4.34 -1.35
N THR A 86 -16.22 4.43 -2.62
CA THR A 86 -16.43 3.26 -3.50
C THR A 86 -15.12 2.52 -3.74
N VAL A 87 -14.08 3.23 -4.16
CA VAL A 87 -12.76 2.63 -4.42
C VAL A 87 -12.17 2.01 -3.16
N GLY A 88 -12.31 2.71 -2.04
CA GLY A 88 -11.78 2.20 -0.78
C GLY A 88 -12.57 1.02 -0.19
N SER A 89 -13.82 0.77 -0.57
CA SER A 89 -14.58 -0.40 -0.12
C SER A 89 -14.13 -1.70 -0.79
N ILE A 90 -13.53 -1.60 -1.98
CA ILE A 90 -13.08 -2.76 -2.76
C ILE A 90 -11.63 -3.15 -2.41
N ARG A 91 -10.77 -2.18 -2.06
CA ARG A 91 -9.36 -2.45 -1.73
C ARG A 91 -9.13 -3.58 -0.70
N PRO A 92 -9.94 -3.79 0.33
CA PRO A 92 -9.76 -4.90 1.25
C PRO A 92 -9.82 -6.28 0.60
N MET A 93 -10.47 -6.41 -0.55
CA MET A 93 -10.52 -7.68 -1.30
C MET A 93 -9.16 -8.08 -1.87
N ASP A 94 -8.21 -7.14 -2.01
CA ASP A 94 -6.82 -7.44 -2.39
C ASP A 94 -6.20 -8.46 -1.46
N VAL A 95 -6.57 -8.45 -0.17
CA VAL A 95 -6.05 -9.38 0.85
C VAL A 95 -6.34 -10.83 0.48
N GLY A 96 -7.59 -11.13 0.08
CA GLY A 96 -7.98 -12.47 -0.36
C GLY A 96 -7.26 -12.89 -1.63
N LEU A 97 -7.13 -11.99 -2.61
CA LEU A 97 -6.39 -12.24 -3.85
C LEU A 97 -4.92 -12.51 -3.59
N ILE A 98 -4.26 -11.72 -2.74
CA ILE A 98 -2.86 -11.92 -2.35
C ILE A 98 -2.69 -13.30 -1.73
N PHE A 99 -3.58 -13.68 -0.79
CA PHE A 99 -3.54 -14.97 -0.13
C PHE A 99 -3.62 -16.12 -1.12
N LEU A 100 -4.61 -16.09 -2.01
CA LEU A 100 -4.82 -17.14 -3.01
C LEU A 100 -3.64 -17.23 -3.98
N ILE A 101 -3.21 -16.11 -4.57
CA ILE A 101 -2.10 -16.12 -5.55
C ILE A 101 -0.80 -16.59 -4.87
N TRP A 102 -0.55 -16.17 -3.61
CA TRP A 102 0.64 -16.58 -2.89
C TRP A 102 0.66 -18.09 -2.59
N CYS A 103 -0.49 -18.69 -2.28
CA CYS A 103 -0.59 -20.14 -2.14
C CYS A 103 -0.27 -20.91 -3.43
N PHE A 104 -0.53 -20.32 -4.62
CA PHE A 104 -0.10 -20.91 -5.89
C PHE A 104 1.39 -20.76 -6.16
N ILE A 105 1.98 -19.63 -5.76
CA ILE A 105 3.42 -19.34 -5.94
C ILE A 105 4.26 -20.19 -4.98
N GLU A 106 3.80 -20.37 -3.75
CA GLU A 106 4.50 -21.08 -2.67
C GLU A 106 3.62 -22.22 -2.13
N PRO A 107 3.52 -23.36 -2.85
CA PRO A 107 2.65 -24.47 -2.44
C PRO A 107 3.00 -25.10 -1.09
N SER A 108 4.25 -24.93 -0.62
CA SER A 108 4.69 -25.43 0.68
C SER A 108 3.85 -24.87 1.83
N ILE A 109 3.33 -23.65 1.68
CA ILE A 109 2.46 -23.00 2.65
C ILE A 109 1.11 -23.74 2.77
N ILE A 110 0.59 -24.30 1.69
CA ILE A 110 -0.64 -25.10 1.72
C ILE A 110 -0.45 -26.32 2.61
N LEU A 111 0.70 -27.00 2.49
CA LEU A 111 1.04 -28.13 3.32
C LEU A 111 1.12 -27.75 4.82
N GLN A 112 1.72 -26.61 5.14
CA GLN A 112 1.75 -26.10 6.50
C GLN A 112 0.35 -25.84 7.05
N TYR A 113 -0.56 -25.27 6.24
CA TYR A 113 -1.95 -25.06 6.64
C TYR A 113 -2.71 -26.37 6.88
N LEU A 114 -2.46 -27.39 6.07
CA LEU A 114 -3.08 -28.71 6.25
C LEU A 114 -2.56 -29.43 7.50
N GLN A 115 -1.31 -29.24 7.85
CA GLN A 115 -0.72 -29.79 9.08
C GLN A 115 -1.25 -29.15 10.37
N SER A 116 -1.75 -27.92 10.29
CA SER A 116 -2.27 -27.17 11.44
C SER A 116 -3.68 -26.60 11.16
N PRO A 117 -4.72 -27.45 11.06
CA PRO A 117 -6.03 -27.04 10.57
C PRO A 117 -6.69 -25.96 11.45
N LEU A 118 -6.54 -26.03 12.77
CA LEU A 118 -7.10 -25.02 13.67
C LEU A 118 -6.45 -23.64 13.43
N LYS A 119 -5.13 -23.60 13.29
CA LYS A 119 -4.37 -22.38 12.99
C LYS A 119 -4.80 -21.80 11.65
N SER A 120 -4.99 -22.63 10.66
CA SER A 120 -5.43 -22.23 9.31
C SER A 120 -6.84 -21.65 9.30
N VAL A 121 -7.76 -22.28 10.02
CA VAL A 121 -9.14 -21.76 10.16
C VAL A 121 -9.13 -20.40 10.86
N LEU A 122 -8.34 -20.22 11.92
CA LEU A 122 -8.21 -18.93 12.62
C LEU A 122 -7.64 -17.84 11.70
N ILE A 123 -6.63 -18.15 10.87
CA ILE A 123 -6.07 -17.22 9.88
C ILE A 123 -7.14 -16.80 8.87
N LEU A 124 -7.85 -17.76 8.27
CA LEU A 124 -8.89 -17.47 7.29
C LEU A 124 -10.06 -16.67 7.89
N LEU A 125 -10.54 -17.05 9.07
CA LEU A 125 -11.59 -16.30 9.76
C LEU A 125 -11.18 -14.88 10.10
N SER A 126 -9.93 -14.68 10.55
CA SER A 126 -9.43 -13.34 10.85
C SER A 126 -9.28 -12.48 9.60
N MET A 127 -8.78 -13.02 8.49
CA MET A 127 -8.71 -12.30 7.21
C MET A 127 -10.11 -11.95 6.70
N CYS A 128 -11.05 -12.89 6.71
CA CYS A 128 -12.45 -12.63 6.36
C CYS A 128 -13.06 -11.55 7.27
N GLY A 129 -12.81 -11.61 8.57
CA GLY A 129 -13.29 -10.62 9.53
C GLY A 129 -12.78 -9.21 9.23
N ILE A 130 -11.49 -9.06 8.86
CA ILE A 130 -10.91 -7.78 8.44
C ILE A 130 -11.59 -7.28 7.15
N VAL A 131 -11.73 -8.13 6.14
CA VAL A 131 -12.37 -7.77 4.87
C VAL A 131 -13.82 -7.35 5.09
N VAL A 132 -14.59 -8.12 5.86
CA VAL A 132 -15.99 -7.81 6.19
C VAL A 132 -16.09 -6.49 6.95
N ALA A 133 -15.27 -6.29 7.98
CA ALA A 133 -15.26 -5.04 8.75
C ALA A 133 -14.99 -3.82 7.86
N LEU A 134 -14.05 -3.92 6.93
CA LEU A 134 -13.68 -2.84 6.01
C LEU A 134 -14.74 -2.59 4.92
N THR A 135 -15.38 -3.62 4.39
CA THR A 135 -16.44 -3.48 3.39
C THR A 135 -17.72 -2.88 4.00
N GLN A 136 -18.11 -3.36 5.19
CA GLN A 136 -19.29 -2.86 5.91
C GLN A 136 -19.12 -1.43 6.45
N TYR A 137 -17.89 -1.04 6.70
CA TYR A 137 -17.58 0.32 7.17
C TYR A 137 -18.15 1.41 6.26
N ARG A 138 -18.14 1.20 4.96
CA ARG A 138 -18.43 2.25 3.99
C ARG A 138 -19.85 2.29 3.46
N LYS A 139 -20.69 1.29 3.79
CA LYS A 139 -22.11 1.19 3.37
C LYS A 139 -22.38 1.52 1.88
N VAL A 140 -21.33 1.45 1.03
CA VAL A 140 -21.44 1.76 -0.39
C VAL A 140 -22.08 0.55 -1.08
N LYS A 141 -23.18 0.77 -1.75
CA LYS A 141 -23.78 -0.22 -2.65
C LYS A 141 -22.96 -0.25 -3.94
N LEU A 142 -22.03 -1.22 -4.02
CA LEU A 142 -21.31 -1.48 -5.26
C LEU A 142 -22.26 -2.01 -6.31
N THR A 143 -22.30 -1.36 -7.45
CA THR A 143 -22.94 -1.92 -8.64
C THR A 143 -22.05 -3.00 -9.25
N LYS A 144 -22.64 -3.91 -10.02
CA LYS A 144 -21.87 -4.92 -10.76
C LYS A 144 -20.85 -4.27 -11.71
N GLU A 145 -21.22 -3.13 -12.29
CA GLU A 145 -20.38 -2.36 -13.22
C GLU A 145 -19.15 -1.78 -12.49
N ASP A 146 -19.33 -1.18 -11.31
CA ASP A 146 -18.24 -0.65 -10.49
C ASP A 146 -17.25 -1.75 -10.12
N PHE A 147 -17.78 -2.93 -9.75
CA PHE A 147 -16.95 -4.08 -9.40
C PHE A 147 -16.10 -4.56 -10.57
N ILE A 148 -16.69 -4.74 -11.76
CA ILE A 148 -15.98 -5.17 -12.97
C ILE A 148 -14.90 -4.15 -13.36
N TYR A 149 -15.20 -2.85 -13.28
CA TYR A 149 -14.24 -1.80 -13.58
C TYR A 149 -13.03 -1.78 -12.62
N LEU A 150 -13.27 -2.05 -11.33
CA LEU A 150 -12.24 -2.01 -10.30
C LEU A 150 -11.47 -3.33 -10.12
N LEU A 151 -11.98 -4.43 -10.67
CA LEU A 151 -11.32 -5.76 -10.59
C LEU A 151 -9.87 -5.76 -11.08
N PRO A 152 -9.52 -5.16 -12.25
CA PRO A 152 -8.13 -5.08 -12.70
C PRO A 152 -7.24 -4.31 -11.72
N VAL A 153 -7.76 -3.25 -11.12
CA VAL A 153 -7.02 -2.42 -10.15
C VAL A 153 -6.71 -3.22 -8.88
N MET A 154 -7.67 -4.03 -8.40
CA MET A 154 -7.47 -4.95 -7.27
C MET A 154 -6.41 -5.99 -7.59
N PHE A 155 -6.48 -6.61 -8.77
CA PHE A 155 -5.49 -7.59 -9.21
C PHE A 155 -4.08 -6.97 -9.25
N LEU A 156 -3.93 -5.79 -9.82
CA LEU A 156 -2.66 -5.06 -9.82
C LEU A 156 -2.18 -4.71 -8.40
N GLY A 157 -3.10 -4.34 -7.50
CA GLY A 157 -2.81 -4.12 -6.09
C GLY A 157 -2.25 -5.37 -5.39
N ALA A 158 -2.86 -6.53 -5.68
CA ALA A 158 -2.38 -7.82 -5.19
C ALA A 158 -0.98 -8.14 -5.72
N MET A 159 -0.74 -7.95 -7.02
CA MET A 159 0.57 -8.16 -7.65
C MET A 159 1.67 -7.29 -7.04
N ILE A 160 1.37 -6.03 -6.69
CA ILE A 160 2.34 -5.17 -5.99
C ILE A 160 2.79 -5.80 -4.67
N SER A 161 1.88 -6.39 -3.90
CA SER A 161 2.20 -7.04 -2.62
C SER A 161 3.02 -8.32 -2.80
N ILE A 162 2.71 -9.09 -3.85
CA ILE A 162 3.43 -10.29 -4.23
C ILE A 162 4.87 -9.94 -4.64
N PHE A 163 5.05 -8.98 -5.53
CA PHE A 163 6.39 -8.53 -5.92
C PHE A 163 7.18 -7.96 -4.73
N ASN A 164 6.52 -7.28 -3.79
CA ASN A 164 7.17 -6.87 -2.56
C ASN A 164 7.78 -8.06 -1.82
N LYS A 165 7.03 -9.15 -1.68
CA LYS A 165 7.50 -10.35 -0.99
C LYS A 165 8.59 -11.06 -1.79
N THR A 166 8.40 -11.23 -3.10
CA THR A 166 9.38 -11.87 -3.99
C THR A 166 10.72 -11.14 -3.98
N ILE A 167 10.71 -9.81 -4.02
CA ILE A 167 11.93 -9.00 -3.96
C ILE A 167 12.68 -9.21 -2.65
N MET A 168 11.98 -9.44 -1.54
CA MET A 168 12.65 -9.66 -0.24
C MET A 168 13.48 -10.95 -0.19
N ALA A 169 13.30 -11.89 -1.13
CA ALA A 169 14.14 -13.09 -1.26
C ALA A 169 15.59 -12.78 -1.68
N TYR A 170 15.84 -11.58 -2.23
CA TYR A 170 17.19 -11.13 -2.62
C TYR A 170 17.94 -10.39 -1.50
N ALA A 171 17.48 -10.45 -0.27
CA ALA A 171 18.15 -9.81 0.89
C ALA A 171 19.31 -10.70 1.39
N GLU A 172 20.40 -10.76 0.63
CA GLU A 172 21.57 -11.58 0.97
C GLU A 172 22.41 -10.92 2.06
N ASP A 173 22.91 -9.70 1.80
CA ASP A 173 23.87 -9.04 2.70
C ASP A 173 23.25 -7.97 3.59
N SER A 174 22.27 -7.23 3.08
CA SER A 174 21.64 -6.13 3.79
C SER A 174 20.17 -5.95 3.43
N LEU A 175 19.30 -6.29 4.36
CA LEU A 175 17.86 -6.05 4.23
C LEU A 175 17.55 -4.56 4.05
N TYR A 176 18.24 -3.68 4.78
CA TYR A 176 18.04 -2.22 4.63
C TYR A 176 18.49 -1.73 3.25
N GLY A 177 19.64 -2.20 2.78
CA GLY A 177 20.15 -1.87 1.44
C GLY A 177 19.15 -2.27 0.36
N LEU A 178 18.66 -3.51 0.41
CA LEU A 178 17.62 -3.99 -0.51
C LEU A 178 16.36 -3.11 -0.46
N CYS A 179 15.88 -2.75 0.73
CA CYS A 179 14.69 -1.90 0.89
C CYS A 179 14.91 -0.53 0.24
N PHE A 180 16.06 0.13 0.45
CA PHE A 180 16.35 1.44 -0.14
C PHE A 180 16.52 1.38 -1.66
N TRP A 181 17.25 0.38 -2.19
CA TRP A 181 17.38 0.15 -3.62
C TRP A 181 16.01 -0.06 -4.27
N ARG A 182 15.17 -0.89 -3.66
CA ARG A 182 13.82 -1.11 -4.16
C ARG A 182 12.98 0.17 -4.13
N ILE A 183 12.97 0.91 -3.02
CA ILE A 183 12.22 2.18 -2.90
C ILE A 183 12.66 3.15 -3.98
N PHE A 184 13.96 3.28 -4.21
CA PHE A 184 14.53 4.13 -5.24
C PHE A 184 14.05 3.75 -6.64
N ILE A 185 14.26 2.48 -7.04
CA ILE A 185 13.95 2.02 -8.41
C ILE A 185 12.44 2.09 -8.69
N VAL A 186 11.61 1.56 -7.79
CA VAL A 186 10.15 1.58 -7.95
C VAL A 186 9.64 3.02 -8.07
N SER A 187 10.09 3.90 -7.19
CA SER A 187 9.64 5.30 -7.18
C SER A 187 10.13 6.07 -8.39
N LEU A 188 11.39 5.88 -8.77
CA LEU A 188 11.97 6.51 -9.96
C LEU A 188 11.21 6.07 -11.22
N THR A 189 10.92 4.78 -11.36
CA THR A 189 10.13 4.22 -12.48
C THR A 189 8.75 4.89 -12.54
N VAL A 190 8.05 5.00 -11.42
CA VAL A 190 6.75 5.70 -11.36
C VAL A 190 6.89 7.15 -11.83
N GLY A 191 7.86 7.88 -11.33
CA GLY A 191 8.09 9.28 -11.70
C GLY A 191 8.39 9.45 -13.18
N ILE A 192 9.30 8.63 -13.74
CA ILE A 192 9.69 8.67 -15.15
C ILE A 192 8.50 8.34 -16.06
N ILE A 193 7.75 7.27 -15.79
CA ILE A 193 6.60 6.88 -16.62
C ILE A 193 5.58 8.03 -16.69
N HIS A 194 5.24 8.63 -15.55
CA HIS A 194 4.28 9.73 -15.53
C HIS A 194 4.84 11.01 -16.15
N LEU A 195 6.13 11.27 -16.05
CA LEU A 195 6.78 12.40 -16.73
C LEU A 195 6.73 12.21 -18.25
N ILE A 196 7.06 11.02 -18.76
CA ILE A 196 6.97 10.69 -20.19
C ILE A 196 5.54 10.88 -20.68
N ILE A 197 4.53 10.32 -19.97
CA ILE A 197 3.11 10.49 -20.33
C ILE A 197 2.69 11.96 -20.29
N TYR A 198 3.20 12.74 -19.34
CA TYR A 198 2.89 14.16 -19.21
C TYR A 198 3.43 14.97 -20.39
N VAL A 199 4.70 14.74 -20.74
CA VAL A 199 5.38 15.42 -21.85
C VAL A 199 4.79 14.99 -23.21
N SER A 200 4.52 13.70 -23.41
CA SER A 200 3.94 13.19 -24.66
C SER A 200 2.55 13.75 -24.97
N ARG A 201 1.84 14.23 -23.94
CA ARG A 201 0.55 14.93 -24.10
C ARG A 201 0.69 16.43 -24.35
N HIS A 202 1.90 16.91 -24.67
CA HIS A 202 2.23 18.31 -24.92
C HIS A 202 1.74 19.28 -23.83
N ARG A 203 1.74 18.83 -22.56
CA ARG A 203 1.35 19.67 -21.44
C ARG A 203 2.48 20.64 -21.07
N PRO A 204 2.16 21.90 -20.71
CA PRO A 204 3.16 22.84 -20.29
C PRO A 204 3.89 22.37 -19.03
N LEU A 205 5.20 22.51 -18.97
CA LEU A 205 6.02 22.09 -17.82
C LEU A 205 5.94 23.08 -16.63
N MET A 206 5.48 24.28 -16.84
CA MET A 206 5.34 25.32 -15.80
C MET A 206 4.66 24.82 -14.52
N PRO A 207 3.53 24.08 -14.56
CA PRO A 207 2.88 23.58 -13.34
C PRO A 207 3.74 22.66 -12.50
N LEU A 208 4.78 22.03 -13.07
CA LEU A 208 5.73 21.18 -12.34
C LEU A 208 6.72 21.99 -11.49
N PHE A 209 6.85 23.31 -11.73
CA PHE A 209 7.81 24.16 -11.03
C PHE A 209 7.12 25.25 -10.21
N GLU A 210 5.81 25.25 -10.13
CA GLU A 210 5.06 26.19 -9.28
C GLU A 210 5.41 26.00 -7.81
N ALA A 211 5.81 27.08 -7.15
CA ALA A 211 6.23 27.07 -5.74
C ALA A 211 5.15 26.52 -4.81
N GLU A 212 3.87 26.73 -5.12
CA GLU A 212 2.74 26.20 -4.33
C GLU A 212 2.66 24.68 -4.43
N ASN A 213 2.88 24.11 -5.60
CA ASN A 213 2.92 22.68 -5.81
C ASN A 213 4.13 22.04 -5.12
N LEU A 214 5.30 22.69 -5.21
CA LEU A 214 6.52 22.24 -4.54
C LEU A 214 6.38 22.25 -3.01
N LYS A 215 5.76 23.29 -2.43
CA LYS A 215 5.48 23.32 -0.98
C LYS A 215 4.64 22.15 -0.48
N ARG A 216 3.84 21.55 -1.34
CA ARG A 216 2.98 20.41 -0.98
C ARG A 216 3.70 19.06 -1.05
N THR A 217 4.94 19.02 -1.56
CA THR A 217 5.71 17.75 -1.70
C THR A 217 6.18 17.17 -0.37
N TRP A 218 6.20 17.95 0.72
CA TRP A 218 6.60 17.47 2.05
C TRP A 218 5.81 16.23 2.52
N ILE A 219 4.56 16.08 2.05
CA ILE A 219 3.73 14.94 2.41
C ILE A 219 4.35 13.61 1.92
N PHE A 220 5.11 13.64 0.84
CA PHE A 220 5.77 12.45 0.33
C PHE A 220 6.89 11.93 1.23
N LEU A 221 7.29 12.68 2.28
CA LEU A 221 8.23 12.23 3.32
C LEU A 221 7.72 10.96 4.05
N PHE A 222 6.41 10.83 4.21
CA PHE A 222 5.82 9.66 4.87
C PHE A 222 5.83 8.40 4.01
N MET A 223 5.93 8.53 2.69
CA MET A 223 5.88 7.37 1.79
C MET A 223 7.08 6.43 1.93
N PRO A 224 8.34 6.89 1.83
CA PRO A 224 9.47 5.99 1.97
C PRO A 224 9.50 5.32 3.35
N MET A 225 9.07 6.01 4.41
CA MET A 225 8.97 5.43 5.74
C MET A 225 7.93 4.31 5.80
N SER A 226 6.74 4.53 5.21
CA SER A 226 5.70 3.49 5.11
C SER A 226 6.17 2.31 4.25
N MET A 227 6.82 2.59 3.11
CA MET A 227 7.37 1.56 2.22
C MET A 227 8.46 0.75 2.92
N LEU A 228 9.37 1.40 3.66
CA LEU A 228 10.41 0.74 4.43
C LEU A 228 9.82 -0.20 5.47
N CYS A 229 8.91 0.29 6.31
CA CYS A 229 8.24 -0.53 7.33
C CYS A 229 7.49 -1.72 6.70
N ARG A 230 6.79 -1.49 5.59
CA ARG A 230 6.09 -2.56 4.88
C ARG A 230 7.06 -3.60 4.31
N ASN A 231 8.17 -3.19 3.74
CA ASN A 231 9.20 -4.09 3.21
C ASN A 231 9.83 -4.94 4.33
N MET A 232 10.17 -4.30 5.47
CA MET A 232 10.67 -5.00 6.65
C MET A 232 9.67 -6.04 7.16
N ALA A 233 8.38 -5.70 7.20
CA ALA A 233 7.34 -6.66 7.57
C ALA A 233 7.23 -7.81 6.56
N MET A 234 7.30 -7.52 5.25
CA MET A 234 7.24 -8.53 4.18
C MET A 234 8.40 -9.51 4.22
N PHE A 235 9.59 -9.08 4.65
CA PHE A 235 10.74 -9.96 4.80
C PHE A 235 10.47 -11.08 5.83
N TRP A 236 9.94 -10.72 7.00
CA TRP A 236 9.76 -11.62 8.13
C TRP A 236 8.48 -12.47 8.10
N VAL A 237 7.56 -12.20 7.19
CA VAL A 237 6.28 -12.89 7.12
C VAL A 237 6.31 -14.00 6.09
N GLU A 238 5.62 -15.11 6.32
CA GLU A 238 5.50 -16.19 5.35
C GLU A 238 4.55 -15.82 4.21
N ASN A 239 3.38 -15.26 4.54
CA ASN A 239 2.37 -14.89 3.57
C ASN A 239 2.15 -13.36 3.54
N PRO A 240 2.36 -12.70 2.38
CA PRO A 240 2.25 -11.25 2.24
C PRO A 240 0.84 -10.70 2.55
N SER A 241 -0.19 -11.54 2.50
CA SER A 241 -1.55 -11.12 2.84
C SER A 241 -1.70 -10.69 4.30
N TYR A 242 -0.91 -11.27 5.23
CA TYR A 242 -0.95 -10.91 6.65
C TYR A 242 -0.49 -9.46 6.87
N VAL A 243 0.63 -9.08 6.25
CA VAL A 243 1.12 -7.69 6.31
C VAL A 243 0.10 -6.75 5.70
N THR A 244 -0.46 -7.10 4.53
CA THR A 244 -1.45 -6.26 3.85
C THR A 244 -2.71 -6.11 4.71
N SER A 245 -3.18 -7.17 5.39
CA SER A 245 -4.31 -7.13 6.31
C SER A 245 -4.10 -6.12 7.43
N ILE A 246 -2.92 -6.14 8.09
CA ILE A 246 -2.61 -5.19 9.15
C ILE A 246 -2.46 -3.76 8.59
N VAL A 247 -1.81 -3.57 7.44
CA VAL A 247 -1.66 -2.26 6.82
C VAL A 247 -3.00 -1.62 6.46
N GLN A 248 -4.01 -2.42 6.10
CA GLN A 248 -5.38 -1.93 5.86
C GLN A 248 -6.04 -1.36 7.13
N THR A 249 -5.54 -1.69 8.33
CA THR A 249 -6.03 -1.06 9.58
C THR A 249 -5.70 0.42 9.71
N SER A 250 -4.95 0.99 8.76
CA SER A 250 -4.70 2.45 8.65
C SER A 250 -5.99 3.28 8.77
N LEU A 251 -7.13 2.70 8.38
CA LEU A 251 -8.43 3.33 8.53
C LEU A 251 -8.81 3.57 10.00
N LEU A 252 -8.50 2.62 10.90
CA LEU A 252 -8.74 2.81 12.35
C LEU A 252 -7.91 3.96 12.90
N TRP A 253 -6.65 4.06 12.45
CA TRP A 253 -5.78 5.16 12.84
C TRP A 253 -6.28 6.51 12.31
N ILE A 254 -6.80 6.56 11.07
CA ILE A 254 -7.43 7.77 10.52
C ILE A 254 -8.57 8.24 11.42
N ILE A 255 -9.45 7.31 11.83
CA ILE A 255 -10.59 7.63 12.71
C ILE A 255 -10.09 8.12 14.08
N PHE A 256 -9.10 7.41 14.64
CA PHE A 256 -8.51 7.77 15.93
C PHE A 256 -7.89 9.18 15.90
N PHE A 257 -7.06 9.48 14.90
CA PHE A 257 -6.42 10.78 14.76
C PHE A 257 -7.43 11.90 14.52
N ASN A 258 -8.45 11.66 13.69
CA ASN A 258 -9.52 12.65 13.47
C ASN A 258 -10.34 12.95 14.74
N ARG A 259 -10.53 11.94 15.60
CA ARG A 259 -11.38 12.07 16.79
C ARG A 259 -10.65 12.65 18.01
N TYR A 260 -9.41 12.21 18.24
CA TYR A 260 -8.72 12.45 19.50
C TYR A 260 -7.58 13.46 19.42
N ILE A 261 -6.95 13.63 18.27
CA ILE A 261 -5.71 14.39 18.20
C ILE A 261 -5.92 15.78 17.60
N ASN A 262 -7.06 16.05 16.93
CA ASN A 262 -7.28 17.33 16.20
C ASN A 262 -6.03 17.77 15.42
N PHE A 263 -5.30 16.79 14.89
CA PHE A 263 -3.88 16.81 14.60
C PHE A 263 -3.48 17.85 13.54
N ILE A 264 -4.43 18.32 12.78
CA ILE A 264 -4.20 19.39 11.80
C ILE A 264 -5.59 19.98 11.51
N HIS A 265 -5.71 21.27 11.20
CA HIS A 265 -6.91 21.95 10.76
C HIS A 265 -7.49 21.38 9.45
N PHE A 266 -7.56 20.07 9.33
CA PHE A 266 -8.14 19.35 8.20
C PHE A 266 -9.65 19.36 8.31
N LYS A 267 -10.32 19.57 7.17
CA LYS A 267 -11.75 19.31 7.08
C LYS A 267 -12.05 17.95 7.71
N LYS A 268 -12.81 17.95 8.82
CA LYS A 268 -13.25 16.71 9.46
C LYS A 268 -13.90 15.84 8.40
N VAL A 269 -13.21 14.78 8.00
CA VAL A 269 -13.85 13.72 7.25
C VAL A 269 -14.85 13.10 8.21
N GLN A 270 -16.13 13.20 7.90
CA GLN A 270 -17.19 12.57 8.69
C GLN A 270 -17.17 11.04 8.45
N MET A 271 -16.04 10.42 8.77
CA MET A 271 -15.92 8.97 8.76
C MET A 271 -16.45 8.45 10.10
N GLN A 272 -17.70 8.02 10.13
CA GLN A 272 -18.30 7.35 11.29
C GLN A 272 -18.28 5.84 11.07
N MET A 273 -17.33 5.16 11.65
CA MET A 273 -17.35 3.70 11.73
C MET A 273 -18.26 3.28 12.88
N GLU A 274 -19.23 2.41 12.63
CA GLU A 274 -19.99 1.80 13.70
C GLU A 274 -19.05 1.01 14.61
N LYS A 275 -19.16 1.19 15.92
CA LYS A 275 -18.26 0.58 16.93
C LYS A 275 -18.09 -0.93 16.74
N LYS A 276 -19.17 -1.64 16.32
CA LYS A 276 -19.13 -3.09 16.08
C LYS A 276 -18.13 -3.51 15.00
N TRP A 277 -18.00 -2.73 13.91
CA TRP A 277 -17.07 -3.05 12.84
C TRP A 277 -15.60 -2.72 13.21
N ALA A 278 -15.39 -1.64 13.96
CA ALA A 278 -14.08 -1.34 14.52
C ALA A 278 -13.61 -2.45 15.48
N PHE A 279 -14.53 -2.94 16.32
CA PHE A 279 -14.27 -4.02 17.26
C PHE A 279 -13.98 -5.35 16.54
N LEU A 280 -14.80 -5.69 15.53
CA LEU A 280 -14.55 -6.88 14.70
C LEU A 280 -13.18 -6.83 14.05
N MET A 281 -12.79 -5.68 13.49
CA MET A 281 -11.50 -5.50 12.87
C MET A 281 -10.35 -5.68 13.85
N LEU A 282 -10.44 -5.08 15.05
CA LEU A 282 -9.43 -5.23 16.09
C LEU A 282 -9.29 -6.68 16.56
N ILE A 283 -10.39 -7.37 16.83
CA ILE A 283 -10.38 -8.80 17.21
C ILE A 283 -9.73 -9.62 16.09
N SER A 284 -10.15 -9.41 14.86
CA SER A 284 -9.61 -10.14 13.71
C SER A 284 -8.11 -9.96 13.56
N VAL A 285 -7.58 -8.74 13.77
CA VAL A 285 -6.13 -8.48 13.74
C VAL A 285 -5.41 -9.20 14.89
N VAL A 286 -5.96 -9.17 16.11
CA VAL A 286 -5.38 -9.87 17.26
C VAL A 286 -5.36 -11.39 17.01
N VAL A 287 -6.47 -11.96 16.51
CA VAL A 287 -6.53 -13.39 16.16
C VAL A 287 -5.52 -13.73 15.07
N LEU A 288 -5.38 -12.89 14.04
CA LEU A 288 -4.38 -13.10 12.99
C LEU A 288 -2.96 -13.12 13.55
N ILE A 289 -2.62 -12.18 14.43
CA ILE A 289 -1.31 -12.12 15.08
C ILE A 289 -1.05 -13.38 15.91
N LEU A 290 -2.00 -13.78 16.74
CA LEU A 290 -1.86 -14.97 17.58
C LEU A 290 -1.79 -16.28 16.77
N ALA A 291 -2.50 -16.36 15.66
CA ALA A 291 -2.48 -17.52 14.78
C ALA A 291 -1.21 -17.60 13.91
N THR A 292 -0.49 -16.51 13.70
CA THR A 292 0.73 -16.48 12.87
C THR A 292 2.02 -16.47 13.69
N HIS A 293 1.91 -16.51 15.00
CA HIS A 293 3.01 -16.74 15.94
C HIS A 293 2.94 -18.17 16.49
#